data_77de02e978f93a5125542d8399f070e7
#
_entry.id   77de02e978f93a5125542d8399f070e7
#
_cell.length_a   1.000
_cell.length_b   1.000
_cell.length_c   1.000
_cell.angle_alpha   90.00
_cell.angle_beta   90.00
_cell.angle_gamma   90.00
#
_symmetry.space_group_name_H-M   'P 1'
#
loop_
_entity.id
_entity.type
_entity.pdbx_description
1 polymer ?
#
loop_
_entity_poly.entity_id
_entity_poly.type
_entity_poly.pdbx_seq_one_letter_code
_entity_poly.pdbx_strand_id
1 'polypeptide(L)'
;VISHPSSCRGTHALTSLVTSFDSVLDQALRYVSDRTGIIAFVNFPLIWLFGMRNNVAIWLTGSDFGTYNSFHRWTARIATIQAIVHSLGYSIIVHRRMFLYLFLVFF
;
A
#
# COMPACT_ATOMS: atom_id res chain seq x y z
N VAL A 1 -54.46 4.67 -12.95
CA VAL A 1 -53.20 3.97 -12.83
C VAL A 1 -52.12 5.03 -12.62
N ILE A 2 -51.73 5.28 -11.37
CA ILE A 2 -50.68 6.23 -11.05
C ILE A 2 -49.41 5.41 -10.76
N SER A 3 -48.55 5.29 -11.73
CA SER A 3 -47.19 4.78 -11.55
C SER A 3 -46.34 5.85 -10.87
N HIS A 4 -45.93 5.59 -9.67
CA HIS A 4 -45.03 6.43 -8.86
C HIS A 4 -43.59 6.37 -9.41
N PRO A 5 -43.03 7.45 -9.95
CA PRO A 5 -41.65 7.49 -10.46
C PRO A 5 -40.61 7.77 -9.36
N SER A 6 -41.02 7.86 -8.10
CA SER A 6 -40.13 8.28 -6.99
C SER A 6 -39.21 7.16 -6.46
N SER A 7 -39.53 5.90 -6.69
CA SER A 7 -38.73 4.76 -6.17
C SER A 7 -37.47 4.52 -7.01
N CYS A 8 -37.50 4.79 -8.31
CA CYS A 8 -36.36 4.56 -9.21
C CYS A 8 -35.20 5.58 -9.03
N ARG A 9 -35.50 6.79 -8.60
CA ARG A 9 -34.53 7.87 -8.45
C ARG A 9 -33.61 7.65 -7.25
N GLY A 10 -34.13 7.08 -6.16
CA GLY A 10 -33.35 6.77 -4.96
C GLY A 10 -32.34 5.66 -5.16
N THR A 11 -32.71 4.60 -5.90
CA THR A 11 -31.80 3.48 -6.19
C THR A 11 -30.66 3.88 -7.10
N HIS A 12 -30.91 4.68 -8.13
CA HIS A 12 -29.84 5.19 -8.99
C HIS A 12 -28.85 6.11 -8.26
N ALA A 13 -29.33 6.95 -7.34
CA ALA A 13 -28.47 7.81 -6.54
C ALA A 13 -27.60 7.01 -5.58
N LEU A 14 -28.14 5.98 -4.92
CA LEU A 14 -27.38 5.10 -4.04
C LEU A 14 -26.34 4.28 -4.82
N THR A 15 -26.70 3.76 -5.98
CA THR A 15 -25.78 3.00 -6.83
C THR A 15 -24.63 3.88 -7.32
N SER A 16 -24.89 5.11 -7.72
CA SER A 16 -23.86 6.05 -8.15
C SER A 16 -22.93 6.47 -7.02
N LEU A 17 -23.43 6.62 -5.80
CA LEU A 17 -22.63 6.90 -4.61
C LEU A 17 -21.72 5.71 -4.29
N VAL A 18 -22.24 4.49 -4.25
CA VAL A 18 -21.47 3.28 -3.96
C VAL A 18 -20.34 3.09 -4.99
N THR A 19 -20.64 3.24 -6.28
CA THR A 19 -19.62 3.12 -7.32
C THR A 19 -18.55 4.23 -7.24
N SER A 20 -18.94 5.44 -6.84
CA SER A 20 -17.99 6.53 -6.60
C SER A 20 -17.07 6.24 -5.41
N PHE A 21 -17.60 5.72 -4.31
CA PHE A 21 -16.81 5.31 -3.15
C PHE A 21 -15.82 4.20 -3.51
N ASP A 22 -16.24 3.18 -4.26
CA ASP A 22 -15.36 2.09 -4.69
C ASP A 22 -14.21 2.59 -5.57
N SER A 23 -14.46 3.52 -6.48
CA SER A 23 -13.42 4.10 -7.33
C SER A 23 -12.41 4.95 -6.54
N VAL A 24 -12.85 5.70 -5.55
CA VAL A 24 -11.98 6.50 -4.67
C VAL A 24 -11.13 5.59 -3.79
N LEU A 25 -11.71 4.54 -3.24
CA LEU A 25 -10.98 3.54 -2.45
C LEU A 25 -9.90 2.83 -3.27
N ASP A 26 -10.20 2.42 -4.50
CA ASP A 26 -9.23 1.79 -5.40
C ASP A 26 -8.08 2.74 -5.75
N GLN A 27 -8.37 4.00 -6.00
CA GLN A 27 -7.34 5.02 -6.24
C GLN A 27 -6.47 5.24 -4.99
N ALA A 28 -7.07 5.38 -3.83
CA ALA A 28 -6.36 5.57 -2.57
C ALA A 28 -5.47 4.37 -2.24
N LEU A 29 -5.98 3.15 -2.38
CA LEU A 29 -5.22 1.92 -2.16
C LEU A 29 -4.02 1.81 -3.11
N ARG A 30 -4.20 2.13 -4.40
CA ARG A 30 -3.10 2.15 -5.38
C ARG A 30 -2.05 3.17 -4.98
N TYR A 31 -2.47 4.41 -4.70
CA TYR A 31 -1.55 5.48 -4.34
C TYR A 31 -0.73 5.15 -3.09
N VAL A 32 -1.38 4.66 -2.03
CA VAL A 32 -0.70 4.27 -0.79
C VAL A 32 0.24 3.08 -1.04
N SER A 33 -0.22 2.06 -1.78
CA SER A 33 0.60 0.89 -2.10
C SER A 33 1.83 1.25 -2.92
N ASP A 34 1.69 2.10 -3.93
CA ASP A 34 2.82 2.54 -4.76
C ASP A 34 3.84 3.33 -3.93
N ARG A 35 3.38 4.28 -3.12
CA ARG A 35 4.25 5.11 -2.29
C ARG A 35 4.98 4.31 -1.23
N THR A 36 4.28 3.41 -0.55
CA THR A 36 4.91 2.55 0.48
C THR A 36 5.91 1.59 -0.13
N GLY A 37 5.65 1.07 -1.33
CA GLY A 37 6.59 0.22 -2.07
C GLY A 37 7.87 0.95 -2.45
N ILE A 38 7.77 2.16 -3.00
CA ILE A 38 8.93 2.98 -3.35
C ILE A 38 9.77 3.32 -2.13
N ILE A 39 9.13 3.75 -1.03
CA ILE A 39 9.84 4.11 0.20
C ILE A 39 10.51 2.88 0.82
N ALA A 40 9.83 1.73 0.85
CA ALA A 40 10.42 0.48 1.30
C ALA A 40 11.67 0.13 0.48
N PHE A 41 11.59 0.24 -0.85
CA PHE A 41 12.70 -0.03 -1.76
C PHE A 41 13.90 0.89 -1.51
N VAL A 42 13.68 2.19 -1.32
CA VAL A 42 14.74 3.16 -1.01
C VAL A 42 15.43 2.88 0.33
N ASN A 43 14.72 2.27 1.28
CA ASN A 43 15.31 1.89 2.56
C ASN A 43 16.26 0.68 2.49
N PHE A 44 16.19 -0.16 1.43
CA PHE A 44 17.07 -1.33 1.29
C PHE A 44 18.57 -0.99 1.28
N PRO A 45 19.06 -0.02 0.49
CA PRO A 45 20.46 0.37 0.52
C PRO A 45 20.93 0.85 1.91
N LEU A 46 20.05 1.57 2.63
CA LEU A 46 20.34 2.04 3.99
C LEU A 46 20.43 0.88 4.99
N ILE A 47 19.52 -0.09 4.89
CA ILE A 47 19.53 -1.31 5.71
C ILE A 47 20.83 -2.06 5.49
N TRP A 48 21.25 -2.20 4.23
CA TRP A 48 22.49 -2.86 3.85
C TRP A 48 23.70 -2.11 4.40
N LEU A 49 23.74 -0.79 4.18
CA LEU A 49 24.82 0.07 4.65
C LEU A 49 24.98 -0.02 6.17
N PHE A 50 23.91 0.07 6.93
CA PHE A 50 23.95 0.05 8.40
C PHE A 50 24.17 -1.35 8.98
N GLY A 51 23.90 -2.41 8.23
CA GLY A 51 24.13 -3.80 8.64
C GLY A 51 25.56 -4.29 8.46
N MET A 52 26.35 -3.61 7.63
CA MET A 52 27.73 -4.01 7.36
C MET A 52 28.67 -3.66 8.53
N ARG A 53 29.42 -4.65 9.01
CA ARG A 53 30.39 -4.47 10.10
C ARG A 53 31.58 -3.59 9.72
N ASN A 54 31.98 -3.60 8.44
CA ASN A 54 33.04 -2.78 7.87
C ASN A 54 32.45 -1.78 6.89
N ASN A 55 31.84 -0.74 7.42
CA ASN A 55 31.04 0.20 6.66
C ASN A 55 31.82 1.51 6.55
N VAL A 56 31.79 2.10 5.36
CA VAL A 56 32.44 3.39 5.07
C VAL A 56 31.93 4.48 5.99
N ALA A 57 30.67 4.43 6.41
CA ALA A 57 30.09 5.41 7.33
C ALA A 57 30.68 5.33 8.73
N ILE A 58 31.02 4.16 9.24
CA ILE A 58 31.75 3.96 10.52
C ILE A 58 33.13 4.60 10.42
N TRP A 59 33.82 4.36 9.29
CA TRP A 59 35.14 4.93 9.06
C TRP A 59 35.13 6.47 8.93
N LEU A 60 34.13 7.02 8.24
CA LEU A 60 33.97 8.47 8.06
C LEU A 60 33.56 9.21 9.33
N THR A 61 32.72 8.61 10.18
CA THR A 61 32.14 9.27 11.36
C THR A 61 32.86 8.92 12.66
N GLY A 62 33.70 7.87 12.66
CA GLY A 62 34.34 7.36 13.87
C GLY A 62 33.36 6.82 14.91
N SER A 63 32.12 6.59 14.55
CA SER A 63 31.06 6.13 15.44
C SER A 63 31.18 4.61 15.69
N ASP A 64 30.66 4.15 16.84
CA ASP A 64 30.66 2.74 17.19
C ASP A 64 29.67 1.93 16.36
N PHE A 65 30.02 0.67 16.09
CA PHE A 65 29.16 -0.28 15.36
C PHE A 65 27.79 -0.47 16.04
N GLY A 66 27.74 -0.39 17.37
CA GLY A 66 26.49 -0.49 18.13
C GLY A 66 25.46 0.55 17.73
N THR A 67 25.89 1.78 17.47
CA THR A 67 25.04 2.88 17.00
C THR A 67 24.43 2.56 15.62
N TYR A 68 25.28 2.15 14.68
CA TYR A 68 24.80 1.78 13.32
C TYR A 68 23.91 0.57 13.32
N ASN A 69 24.17 -0.43 14.16
CA ASN A 69 23.28 -1.58 14.32
C ASN A 69 21.90 -1.18 14.88
N SER A 70 21.86 -0.17 15.75
CA SER A 70 20.59 0.38 16.24
C SER A 70 19.80 1.04 15.09
N PHE A 71 20.44 1.85 14.24
CA PHE A 71 19.84 2.43 13.04
C PHE A 71 19.37 1.35 12.06
N HIS A 72 20.17 0.32 11.82
CA HIS A 72 19.77 -0.84 11.01
C HIS A 72 18.47 -1.46 11.50
N ARG A 73 18.37 -1.74 12.80
CA ARG A 73 17.16 -2.35 13.40
C ARG A 73 15.92 -1.47 13.24
N TRP A 74 16.04 -0.15 13.43
CA TRP A 74 14.92 0.77 13.25
C TRP A 74 14.50 0.91 11.79
N THR A 75 15.46 1.10 10.89
CA THR A 75 15.20 1.20 9.44
C THR A 75 14.57 -0.09 8.90
N ALA A 76 15.05 -1.26 9.35
CA ALA A 76 14.48 -2.54 8.97
C ALA A 76 13.02 -2.70 9.42
N ARG A 77 12.68 -2.28 10.63
CA ARG A 77 11.29 -2.31 11.12
C ARG A 77 10.38 -1.43 10.27
N ILE A 78 10.81 -0.20 9.98
CA ILE A 78 10.03 0.73 9.15
C ILE A 78 9.84 0.16 7.75
N ALA A 79 10.90 -0.33 7.12
CA ALA A 79 10.81 -0.94 5.78
C ALA A 79 9.92 -2.18 5.77
N THR A 80 9.94 -3.01 6.81
CA THR A 80 9.06 -4.18 6.93
C THR A 80 7.59 -3.77 7.02
N ILE A 81 7.26 -2.77 7.84
CA ILE A 81 5.87 -2.26 7.92
C ILE A 81 5.41 -1.73 6.56
N GLN A 82 6.24 -0.96 5.88
CA GLN A 82 5.93 -0.42 4.55
C GLN A 82 5.73 -1.54 3.52
N ALA A 83 6.57 -2.57 3.53
CA ALA A 83 6.44 -3.73 2.66
C ALA A 83 5.14 -4.51 2.92
N ILE A 84 4.73 -4.66 4.18
CA ILE A 84 3.45 -5.28 4.55
C ILE A 84 2.28 -4.46 4.02
N VAL A 85 2.27 -3.15 4.24
CA VAL A 85 1.21 -2.25 3.74
C VAL A 85 1.12 -2.30 2.22
N HIS A 86 2.25 -2.26 1.52
CA HIS A 86 2.33 -2.41 0.07
C HIS A 86 1.73 -3.74 -0.41
N SER A 87 2.15 -4.85 0.19
CA SER A 87 1.68 -6.18 -0.19
C SER A 87 0.18 -6.37 0.07
N LEU A 88 -0.31 -5.93 1.22
CA LEU A 88 -1.73 -6.01 1.55
C LEU A 88 -2.58 -5.14 0.62
N GLY A 89 -2.13 -3.92 0.32
CA GLY A 89 -2.83 -3.02 -0.59
C GLY A 89 -3.00 -3.62 -1.98
N TYR A 90 -1.93 -4.16 -2.57
CA TYR A 90 -2.01 -4.84 -3.86
C TYR A 90 -2.82 -6.16 -3.81
N SER A 91 -2.70 -6.93 -2.74
CA SER A 91 -3.50 -8.14 -2.57
C SER A 91 -4.99 -7.85 -2.58
N ILE A 92 -5.43 -6.79 -1.92
CA ILE A 92 -6.83 -6.36 -1.90
C ILE A 92 -7.29 -5.93 -3.30
N ILE A 93 -6.48 -5.14 -4.01
CA ILE A 93 -6.79 -4.67 -5.36
C ILE A 93 -6.93 -5.84 -6.34
N VAL A 94 -5.97 -6.77 -6.31
CA VAL A 94 -5.98 -7.95 -7.18
C VAL A 94 -7.17 -8.85 -6.88
N HIS A 95 -7.46 -9.10 -5.61
CA HIS A 95 -8.60 -9.94 -5.20
C HIS A 95 -9.94 -9.35 -5.65
N ARG A 96 -10.14 -8.04 -5.48
CA ARG A 96 -11.35 -7.34 -5.96
C ARG A 96 -11.50 -7.44 -7.48
N ARG A 97 -10.41 -7.22 -8.23
CA ARG A 97 -10.45 -7.29 -9.70
C ARG A 97 -10.71 -8.71 -10.20
N MET A 98 -10.09 -9.69 -9.58
CA MET A 98 -10.29 -11.09 -9.94
C MET A 98 -11.73 -11.55 -9.68
N PHE A 99 -12.31 -11.14 -8.55
CA PHE A 99 -13.72 -11.41 -8.24
C PHE A 99 -14.67 -10.75 -9.26
N LEU A 100 -14.42 -9.50 -9.62
CA LEU A 100 -15.21 -8.77 -10.61
C LEU A 100 -15.11 -9.43 -12.00
N TYR A 101 -13.91 -9.84 -12.38
CA TYR A 101 -13.67 -10.51 -13.66
C TYR A 101 -14.39 -11.88 -13.72
N LEU A 102 -14.28 -12.68 -12.67
CA LEU A 102 -14.99 -13.95 -12.58
C LEU A 102 -16.52 -13.76 -12.63
N PHE A 103 -17.02 -12.75 -11.93
CA PHE A 103 -18.45 -12.43 -11.97
C PHE A 103 -18.92 -12.07 -13.38
N LEU A 104 -18.19 -11.23 -14.11
CA LEU A 104 -18.51 -10.83 -15.48
C LEU A 104 -18.40 -11.97 -16.49
N VAL A 105 -17.51 -12.94 -16.27
CA VAL A 105 -17.32 -14.08 -17.17
C VAL A 105 -18.36 -15.18 -16.94
N PHE A 106 -18.79 -15.37 -15.68
CA PHE A 106 -19.74 -16.44 -15.32
C PHE A 106 -21.20 -15.99 -15.26
N PHE A 107 -21.50 -14.71 -15.24
CA PHE A 107 -22.86 -14.15 -15.25
C PHE A 107 -23.08 -13.18 -16.40
#